data_bbeb505930141179bf6b4823ab95fd85
#
_entry.id   bbeb505930141179bf6b4823ab95fd85
#
_cell.length_a   1.000
_cell.length_b   1.000
_cell.length_c   1.000
_cell.angle_alpha   90.00
_cell.angle_beta   90.00
_cell.angle_gamma   90.00
#
_symmetry.space_group_name_H-M   'P 1'
#
loop_
_entity.id
_entity.type
_entity.pdbx_description
1 polymer ?
#
loop_
_entity_poly.entity_id
_entity_poly.type
_entity_poly.pdbx_seq_one_letter_code
_entity_poly.pdbx_strand_id
1 'polypeptide(L)'
;MASTSKKTLFVLQPFTAGADALFQLIASAAAPEKVSVVRADTIPDSGQPISEKIDSAIGSASLIVADVSDSNPTVMYEVGLSRARGKPIIFVANSSRNVPFDLAAARFVIYDTANPEDFVSRLSKAIAEALASPTRFRAASASREREKRPNVFISYSHTDIEYLDRLLVHLKPLEKAGLLDLWVDTRLRAGDKWRREIEKALQRATVAVLLVSADFLASDFITEDELPPLLKNAEEQGTRVIPLIVKPCRFTRDKSLRVFQSVNDPKKALILLPTGQQELIYDQVASEIERSLQKA
;
A
#
# COMPACT_ATOMS: atom_id res chain seq x y z
N MET A 1 -18.69 -40.00 7.44
CA MET A 1 -17.93 -39.69 6.21
C MET A 1 -17.79 -38.18 6.14
N ALA A 2 -16.60 -37.66 6.39
CA ALA A 2 -16.37 -36.23 6.28
C ALA A 2 -16.42 -35.84 4.80
N SER A 3 -17.36 -34.98 4.43
CA SER A 3 -17.42 -34.36 3.11
C SER A 3 -16.16 -33.53 2.91
N THR A 4 -15.22 -34.03 2.13
CA THR A 4 -14.07 -33.26 1.68
C THR A 4 -14.57 -32.16 0.73
N SER A 5 -14.93 -31.00 1.29
CA SER A 5 -15.25 -29.81 0.49
C SER A 5 -14.08 -29.56 -0.46
N LYS A 6 -14.35 -29.60 -1.76
CA LYS A 6 -13.35 -29.38 -2.80
C LYS A 6 -12.76 -27.96 -2.62
N LYS A 7 -11.47 -27.86 -2.37
CA LYS A 7 -10.80 -26.55 -2.23
C LYS A 7 -10.95 -25.74 -3.51
N THR A 8 -11.22 -24.45 -3.39
CA THR A 8 -11.39 -23.53 -4.53
C THR A 8 -10.30 -22.44 -4.50
N LEU A 9 -9.67 -22.23 -5.64
CA LEU A 9 -8.77 -21.13 -5.90
C LEU A 9 -9.52 -20.10 -6.75
N PHE A 10 -9.71 -18.88 -6.24
CA PHE A 10 -10.37 -17.82 -6.97
C PHE A 10 -9.35 -16.83 -7.53
N VAL A 11 -9.47 -16.51 -8.84
CA VAL A 11 -8.54 -15.65 -9.55
C VAL A 11 -9.15 -14.26 -9.70
N LEU A 12 -8.43 -13.25 -9.19
CA LEU A 12 -8.73 -11.83 -9.35
C LEU A 12 -7.80 -11.26 -10.41
N GLN A 13 -8.32 -10.88 -11.57
CA GLN A 13 -7.57 -10.29 -12.66
C GLN A 13 -8.45 -9.37 -13.49
N PRO A 14 -7.89 -8.31 -14.14
CA PRO A 14 -8.66 -7.48 -15.06
C PRO A 14 -9.04 -8.28 -16.31
N PHE A 15 -10.20 -7.94 -16.91
CA PHE A 15 -10.63 -8.51 -18.18
C PHE A 15 -10.00 -7.75 -19.35
N THR A 16 -8.71 -8.00 -19.60
CA THR A 16 -7.92 -7.37 -20.66
C THR A 16 -7.43 -8.39 -21.68
N ALA A 17 -6.90 -7.92 -22.81
CA ALA A 17 -6.23 -8.78 -23.76
C ALA A 17 -5.07 -9.52 -23.07
N GLY A 18 -5.02 -10.84 -23.19
CA GLY A 18 -4.01 -11.69 -22.50
C GLY A 18 -4.45 -12.23 -21.13
N ALA A 19 -5.57 -11.77 -20.56
CA ALA A 19 -6.08 -12.28 -19.29
C ALA A 19 -6.34 -13.80 -19.33
N ASP A 20 -6.82 -14.33 -20.43
CA ASP A 20 -7.06 -15.76 -20.60
C ASP A 20 -5.77 -16.58 -20.58
N ALA A 21 -4.71 -16.07 -21.21
CA ALA A 21 -3.43 -16.75 -21.19
C ALA A 21 -2.86 -16.85 -19.76
N LEU A 22 -2.91 -15.77 -18.99
CA LEU A 22 -2.50 -15.79 -17.58
C LEU A 22 -3.38 -16.73 -16.75
N PHE A 23 -4.70 -16.73 -16.97
CA PHE A 23 -5.61 -17.64 -16.28
C PHE A 23 -5.26 -19.11 -16.55
N GLN A 24 -4.93 -19.48 -17.78
CA GLN A 24 -4.49 -20.83 -18.13
C GLN A 24 -3.17 -21.23 -17.45
N LEU A 25 -2.23 -20.31 -17.33
CA LEU A 25 -0.98 -20.55 -16.59
C LEU A 25 -1.26 -20.75 -15.10
N ILE A 26 -2.15 -19.97 -14.51
CA ILE A 26 -2.56 -20.13 -13.11
C ILE A 26 -3.29 -21.49 -12.92
N ALA A 27 -4.16 -21.86 -13.83
CA ALA A 27 -4.85 -23.15 -13.79
C ALA A 27 -3.86 -24.32 -13.89
N SER A 28 -2.88 -24.22 -14.78
CA SER A 28 -1.80 -25.21 -14.92
C SER A 28 -0.96 -25.34 -13.66
N ALA A 29 -0.63 -24.21 -13.02
CA ALA A 29 0.10 -24.20 -11.76
C ALA A 29 -0.70 -24.82 -10.60
N ALA A 30 -2.00 -24.70 -10.61
CA ALA A 30 -2.90 -25.24 -9.59
C ALA A 30 -3.26 -26.72 -9.78
N ALA A 31 -3.04 -27.28 -10.95
CA ALA A 31 -3.45 -28.64 -11.30
C ALA A 31 -2.92 -29.74 -10.36
N PRO A 32 -1.63 -29.70 -9.89
CA PRO A 32 -1.12 -30.71 -8.97
C PRO A 32 -1.87 -30.79 -7.65
N GLU A 33 -2.44 -29.66 -7.18
CA GLU A 33 -3.16 -29.56 -5.91
C GLU A 33 -4.64 -30.01 -6.01
N LYS A 34 -5.12 -30.34 -7.21
CA LYS A 34 -6.50 -30.78 -7.47
C LYS A 34 -7.57 -29.81 -6.94
N VAL A 35 -7.27 -28.54 -6.93
CA VAL A 35 -8.22 -27.48 -6.55
C VAL A 35 -9.07 -27.04 -7.75
N SER A 36 -10.28 -26.56 -7.48
CA SER A 36 -11.13 -25.95 -8.53
C SER A 36 -10.66 -24.51 -8.74
N VAL A 37 -10.21 -24.17 -9.95
CA VAL A 37 -9.83 -22.79 -10.30
C VAL A 37 -11.05 -22.08 -10.89
N VAL A 38 -11.39 -20.92 -10.33
CA VAL A 38 -12.59 -20.14 -10.69
C VAL A 38 -12.18 -18.69 -10.91
N ARG A 39 -12.74 -18.05 -11.92
CA ARG A 39 -12.66 -16.62 -12.22
C ARG A 39 -14.08 -16.04 -12.28
N ALA A 40 -14.26 -14.75 -12.18
CA ALA A 40 -15.57 -14.12 -12.09
C ALA A 40 -16.51 -14.45 -13.28
N ASP A 41 -15.97 -14.53 -14.50
CA ASP A 41 -16.71 -14.89 -15.72
C ASP A 41 -17.06 -16.38 -15.83
N THR A 42 -16.41 -17.24 -15.05
CA THR A 42 -16.72 -18.68 -15.00
C THR A 42 -17.79 -19.02 -13.95
N ILE A 43 -18.25 -18.04 -13.17
CA ILE A 43 -19.31 -18.22 -12.19
C ILE A 43 -20.65 -18.29 -12.95
N PRO A 44 -21.46 -19.36 -12.74
CA PRO A 44 -22.76 -19.48 -13.40
C PRO A 44 -23.66 -18.27 -13.12
N ASP A 45 -24.45 -17.90 -14.12
CA ASP A 45 -25.44 -16.83 -13.95
C ASP A 45 -26.57 -17.29 -13.03
N SER A 46 -26.67 -16.66 -11.86
CA SER A 46 -27.71 -16.91 -10.85
C SER A 46 -28.75 -15.80 -10.77
N GLY A 47 -28.70 -14.82 -11.69
CA GLY A 47 -29.56 -13.63 -11.64
C GLY A 47 -29.17 -12.61 -10.57
N GLN A 48 -28.11 -12.86 -9.80
CA GLN A 48 -27.59 -11.93 -8.82
C GLN A 48 -26.64 -10.91 -9.45
N PRO A 49 -26.50 -9.70 -8.89
CA PRO A 49 -25.48 -8.74 -9.30
C PRO A 49 -24.08 -9.36 -9.29
N ILE A 50 -23.25 -9.01 -10.26
CA ILE A 50 -21.88 -9.55 -10.38
C ILE A 50 -21.05 -9.29 -9.14
N SER A 51 -21.24 -8.15 -8.46
CA SER A 51 -20.57 -7.80 -7.22
C SER A 51 -20.86 -8.77 -6.07
N GLU A 52 -22.11 -9.23 -5.95
CA GLU A 52 -22.52 -10.22 -4.93
C GLU A 52 -21.95 -11.60 -5.24
N LYS A 53 -21.89 -11.96 -6.52
CA LYS A 53 -21.26 -13.22 -6.97
C LYS A 53 -19.79 -13.26 -6.64
N ILE A 54 -19.06 -12.17 -6.93
CA ILE A 54 -17.63 -12.03 -6.61
C ILE A 54 -17.42 -12.06 -5.09
N ASP A 55 -18.26 -11.34 -4.34
CA ASP A 55 -18.20 -11.30 -2.88
C ASP A 55 -18.39 -12.70 -2.28
N SER A 56 -19.36 -13.46 -2.76
CA SER A 56 -19.61 -14.83 -2.35
C SER A 56 -18.44 -15.77 -2.73
N ALA A 57 -17.90 -15.62 -3.95
CA ALA A 57 -16.77 -16.41 -4.43
C ALA A 57 -15.50 -16.16 -3.57
N ILE A 58 -15.19 -14.90 -3.26
CA ILE A 58 -14.14 -14.55 -2.32
C ILE A 58 -14.39 -15.20 -0.96
N GLY A 59 -15.64 -15.11 -0.47
CA GLY A 59 -16.03 -15.69 0.83
C GLY A 59 -15.80 -17.21 0.90
N SER A 60 -16.07 -17.95 -0.17
CA SER A 60 -15.95 -19.40 -0.24
C SER A 60 -14.55 -19.90 -0.65
N ALA A 61 -13.72 -19.05 -1.25
CA ALA A 61 -12.39 -19.43 -1.72
C ALA A 61 -11.47 -19.92 -0.59
N SER A 62 -10.73 -20.98 -0.87
CA SER A 62 -9.67 -21.49 -0.01
C SER A 62 -8.36 -20.73 -0.19
N LEU A 63 -8.15 -20.17 -1.39
CA LEU A 63 -6.98 -19.40 -1.80
C LEU A 63 -7.39 -18.39 -2.87
N ILE A 64 -6.79 -17.19 -2.83
CA ILE A 64 -6.91 -16.16 -3.85
C ILE A 64 -5.58 -16.05 -4.60
N VAL A 65 -5.64 -15.94 -5.93
CA VAL A 65 -4.52 -15.47 -6.75
C VAL A 65 -4.96 -14.17 -7.39
N ALA A 66 -4.21 -13.08 -7.17
CA ALA A 66 -4.55 -11.73 -7.64
C ALA A 66 -3.47 -11.18 -8.57
N ASP A 67 -3.86 -10.81 -9.79
CA ASP A 67 -2.99 -10.08 -10.72
C ASP A 67 -3.06 -8.57 -10.43
N VAL A 68 -1.95 -8.04 -9.98
CA VAL A 68 -1.82 -6.63 -9.58
C VAL A 68 -0.92 -5.83 -10.52
N SER A 69 -0.66 -6.33 -11.73
CA SER A 69 0.29 -5.77 -12.71
C SER A 69 0.04 -4.30 -13.03
N ASP A 70 -1.23 -3.92 -13.21
CA ASP A 70 -1.61 -2.58 -13.69
C ASP A 70 -2.37 -1.78 -12.63
N SER A 71 -2.30 -2.21 -11.36
CA SER A 71 -3.03 -1.58 -10.25
C SER A 71 -4.51 -1.33 -10.56
N ASN A 72 -5.15 -2.28 -11.26
CA ASN A 72 -6.55 -2.15 -11.68
C ASN A 72 -7.46 -1.88 -10.47
N PRO A 73 -8.26 -0.80 -10.47
CA PRO A 73 -9.05 -0.39 -9.30
C PRO A 73 -10.03 -1.46 -8.82
N THR A 74 -10.64 -2.23 -9.75
CA THR A 74 -11.57 -3.30 -9.40
C THR A 74 -10.84 -4.44 -8.69
N VAL A 75 -9.72 -4.89 -9.24
CA VAL A 75 -8.89 -5.93 -8.62
C VAL A 75 -8.39 -5.48 -7.26
N MET A 76 -7.96 -4.21 -7.12
CA MET A 76 -7.50 -3.68 -5.84
C MET A 76 -8.61 -3.62 -4.79
N TYR A 77 -9.85 -3.29 -5.19
CA TYR A 77 -11.02 -3.38 -4.31
C TYR A 77 -11.27 -4.82 -3.83
N GLU A 78 -11.23 -5.79 -4.74
CA GLU A 78 -11.42 -7.21 -4.45
C GLU A 78 -10.31 -7.79 -3.57
N VAL A 79 -9.06 -7.34 -3.77
CA VAL A 79 -7.93 -7.65 -2.87
C VAL A 79 -8.19 -7.11 -1.47
N GLY A 80 -8.65 -5.87 -1.34
CA GLY A 80 -9.03 -5.27 -0.06
C GLY A 80 -10.10 -6.09 0.66
N LEU A 81 -11.15 -6.49 -0.07
CA LEU A 81 -12.23 -7.33 0.44
C LEU A 81 -11.72 -8.72 0.88
N SER A 82 -10.84 -9.33 0.09
CA SER A 82 -10.22 -10.62 0.39
C SER A 82 -9.38 -10.56 1.66
N ARG A 83 -8.62 -9.47 1.85
CA ARG A 83 -7.85 -9.21 3.08
C ARG A 83 -8.74 -9.04 4.30
N ALA A 84 -9.81 -8.25 4.18
CA ALA A 84 -10.76 -8.03 5.26
C ALA A 84 -11.40 -9.34 5.74
N ARG A 85 -11.54 -10.32 4.85
CA ARG A 85 -12.05 -11.67 5.15
C ARG A 85 -10.98 -12.66 5.59
N GLY A 86 -9.74 -12.21 5.75
CA GLY A 86 -8.63 -13.05 6.18
C GLY A 86 -8.30 -14.17 5.20
N LYS A 87 -8.55 -13.97 3.89
CA LYS A 87 -8.23 -14.97 2.87
C LYS A 87 -6.73 -15.03 2.62
N PRO A 88 -6.15 -16.23 2.40
CA PRO A 88 -4.79 -16.36 1.91
C PRO A 88 -4.73 -15.85 0.47
N ILE A 89 -3.74 -14.99 0.16
CA ILE A 89 -3.59 -14.37 -1.16
C ILE A 89 -2.17 -14.59 -1.65
N ILE A 90 -2.03 -15.03 -2.90
CA ILE A 90 -0.79 -14.99 -3.68
C ILE A 90 -0.95 -13.87 -4.69
N PHE A 91 0.01 -12.95 -4.74
CA PHE A 91 0.04 -11.89 -5.74
C PHE A 91 0.88 -12.32 -6.94
N VAL A 92 0.38 -12.03 -8.13
CA VAL A 92 1.13 -12.17 -9.37
C VAL A 92 1.25 -10.81 -10.05
N ALA A 93 2.37 -10.56 -10.73
CA ALA A 93 2.61 -9.31 -11.46
C ALA A 93 3.56 -9.55 -12.63
N ASN A 94 3.41 -8.77 -13.70
CA ASN A 94 4.31 -8.80 -14.86
C ASN A 94 5.64 -8.08 -14.63
N SER A 95 5.72 -7.27 -13.58
CA SER A 95 6.90 -6.51 -13.20
C SER A 95 6.85 -6.14 -11.72
N SER A 96 8.01 -6.14 -11.07
CA SER A 96 8.13 -5.63 -9.69
C SER A 96 8.03 -4.10 -9.60
N ARG A 97 8.14 -3.38 -10.73
CA ARG A 97 8.12 -1.91 -10.77
C ARG A 97 6.71 -1.32 -10.66
N ASN A 98 5.69 -2.07 -11.08
CA ASN A 98 4.29 -1.61 -11.12
C ASN A 98 3.46 -2.15 -9.95
N VAL A 99 4.11 -2.76 -8.96
CA VAL A 99 3.40 -3.30 -7.79
C VAL A 99 3.00 -2.15 -6.87
N PRO A 100 1.71 -2.06 -6.48
CA PRO A 100 1.28 -1.07 -5.52
C PRO A 100 2.09 -1.11 -4.24
N PHE A 101 2.45 0.05 -3.73
CA PHE A 101 3.26 0.22 -2.51
C PHE A 101 2.70 -0.58 -1.32
N ASP A 102 1.39 -0.56 -1.12
CA ASP A 102 0.69 -1.30 -0.06
C ASP A 102 0.88 -2.81 -0.11
N LEU A 103 1.35 -3.30 -1.24
CA LEU A 103 1.62 -4.71 -1.49
C LEU A 103 3.12 -5.02 -1.52
N ALA A 104 4.00 -4.02 -1.43
CA ALA A 104 5.45 -4.21 -1.57
C ALA A 104 6.06 -5.20 -0.57
N ALA A 105 5.46 -5.35 0.61
CA ALA A 105 5.83 -6.35 1.62
C ALA A 105 5.22 -7.75 1.39
N ALA A 106 4.34 -7.89 0.40
CA ALA A 106 3.69 -9.16 0.10
C ALA A 106 4.60 -10.07 -0.76
N ARG A 107 4.34 -11.37 -0.74
CA ARG A 107 5.01 -12.32 -1.64
C ARG A 107 4.42 -12.21 -3.03
N PHE A 108 5.27 -11.93 -4.02
CA PHE A 108 4.90 -11.89 -5.43
C PHE A 108 5.52 -13.06 -6.19
N VAL A 109 4.77 -13.58 -7.15
CA VAL A 109 5.29 -14.42 -8.21
C VAL A 109 5.25 -13.59 -9.48
N ILE A 110 6.41 -13.11 -9.90
CA ILE A 110 6.52 -12.33 -11.15
C ILE A 110 6.38 -13.30 -12.33
N TYR A 111 5.49 -12.97 -13.28
CA TYR A 111 5.36 -13.73 -14.52
C TYR A 111 6.05 -13.00 -15.67
N ASP A 112 6.71 -13.80 -16.49
CA ASP A 112 7.31 -13.38 -17.75
C ASP A 112 6.67 -14.19 -18.87
N THR A 113 6.09 -13.52 -19.84
CA THR A 113 5.48 -14.17 -21.01
C THR A 113 6.51 -14.91 -21.86
N ALA A 114 7.80 -14.54 -21.78
CA ALA A 114 8.89 -15.22 -22.45
C ALA A 114 9.32 -16.53 -21.76
N ASN A 115 9.02 -16.71 -20.48
CA ASN A 115 9.36 -17.93 -19.73
C ASN A 115 8.17 -18.41 -18.86
N PRO A 116 7.09 -18.89 -19.47
CA PRO A 116 5.89 -19.30 -18.75
C PRO A 116 6.10 -20.53 -17.85
N GLU A 117 7.02 -21.42 -18.18
CA GLU A 117 7.27 -22.66 -17.42
C GLU A 117 7.86 -22.34 -16.04
N ASP A 118 8.80 -21.40 -15.95
CA ASP A 118 9.36 -20.93 -14.67
C ASP A 118 8.28 -20.29 -13.80
N PHE A 119 7.40 -19.47 -14.37
CA PHE A 119 6.27 -18.91 -13.65
C PHE A 119 5.34 -19.98 -13.09
N VAL A 120 4.94 -20.95 -13.92
CA VAL A 120 4.08 -22.07 -13.51
C VAL A 120 4.71 -22.86 -12.38
N SER A 121 6.00 -23.16 -12.48
CA SER A 121 6.75 -23.90 -11.44
C SER A 121 6.76 -23.14 -10.10
N ARG A 122 7.11 -21.84 -10.11
CA ARG A 122 7.15 -20.99 -8.91
C ARG A 122 5.76 -20.78 -8.31
N LEU A 123 4.76 -20.57 -9.14
CA LEU A 123 3.38 -20.39 -8.68
C LEU A 123 2.81 -21.70 -8.10
N SER A 124 3.07 -22.84 -8.71
CA SER A 124 2.66 -24.16 -8.20
C SER A 124 3.21 -24.40 -6.79
N LYS A 125 4.50 -24.13 -6.57
CA LYS A 125 5.11 -24.23 -5.24
C LYS A 125 4.44 -23.27 -4.24
N ALA A 126 4.15 -22.03 -4.63
CA ALA A 126 3.48 -21.06 -3.77
C ALA A 126 2.04 -21.49 -3.43
N ILE A 127 1.30 -22.08 -4.40
CA ILE A 127 -0.04 -22.63 -4.18
C ILE A 127 -0.01 -23.79 -3.18
N ALA A 128 0.91 -24.73 -3.34
CA ALA A 128 1.07 -25.86 -2.43
C ALA A 128 1.37 -25.39 -1.00
N GLU A 129 2.31 -24.46 -0.84
CA GLU A 129 2.64 -23.85 0.46
C GLU A 129 1.43 -23.13 1.08
N ALA A 130 0.67 -22.38 0.27
CA ALA A 130 -0.50 -21.63 0.75
C ALA A 130 -1.63 -22.54 1.21
N LEU A 131 -1.86 -23.63 0.52
CA LEU A 131 -2.88 -24.62 0.86
C LEU A 131 -2.51 -25.49 2.07
N ALA A 132 -1.20 -25.72 2.27
CA ALA A 132 -0.68 -26.44 3.43
C ALA A 132 -0.62 -25.56 4.70
N SER A 133 -0.32 -24.27 4.53
CA SER A 133 -0.16 -23.32 5.64
C SER A 133 -0.86 -21.99 5.34
N PRO A 134 -2.20 -21.95 5.30
CA PRO A 134 -2.96 -20.76 4.90
C PRO A 134 -2.65 -19.52 5.75
N THR A 135 -2.27 -19.69 7.00
CA THR A 135 -1.92 -18.60 7.93
C THR A 135 -0.72 -17.76 7.46
N ARG A 136 0.21 -18.35 6.71
CA ARG A 136 1.35 -17.63 6.13
C ARG A 136 0.98 -16.76 4.92
N PHE A 137 -0.14 -17.06 4.27
CA PHE A 137 -0.63 -16.40 3.07
C PHE A 137 -1.94 -15.63 3.30
N ARG A 138 -2.60 -15.85 4.40
CA ARG A 138 -3.52 -14.84 4.89
C ARG A 138 -2.66 -13.59 4.97
N ALA A 139 -3.08 -12.54 4.24
CA ALA A 139 -2.49 -11.23 4.46
C ALA A 139 -2.24 -11.20 5.94
N ALA A 140 -0.99 -11.36 6.31
CA ALA A 140 -0.63 -11.58 7.68
C ALA A 140 -1.56 -10.68 8.43
N SER A 141 -2.17 -11.16 9.49
CA SER A 141 -2.77 -10.25 10.44
C SER A 141 -1.64 -9.30 10.81
N ALA A 142 -1.23 -8.56 9.81
CA ALA A 142 -0.28 -7.48 9.79
C ALA A 142 -0.69 -6.43 10.81
N SER A 143 -1.96 -6.49 11.26
CA SER A 143 -2.42 -5.73 12.40
C SER A 143 -1.67 -6.05 13.70
N ARG A 144 -1.32 -7.26 14.04
CA ARG A 144 -0.69 -7.52 15.34
C ARG A 144 0.83 -7.34 15.39
N GLU A 145 1.56 -7.56 14.29
CA GLU A 145 2.99 -7.22 14.22
C GLU A 145 3.20 -5.79 13.71
N ARG A 146 2.34 -5.26 12.84
CA ARG A 146 2.31 -3.85 12.45
C ARG A 146 1.86 -2.92 13.58
N GLU A 147 0.97 -3.35 14.47
CA GLU A 147 0.64 -2.60 15.70
C GLU A 147 1.84 -2.41 16.64
N LYS A 148 2.92 -3.14 16.45
CA LYS A 148 4.15 -3.02 17.24
C LYS A 148 5.26 -2.22 16.55
N ARG A 149 5.13 -1.88 15.26
CA ARG A 149 6.13 -1.07 14.56
C ARG A 149 5.74 0.39 14.59
N PRO A 150 6.68 1.29 14.83
CA PRO A 150 6.43 2.72 14.75
C PRO A 150 5.95 3.10 13.37
N ASN A 151 4.82 3.82 13.29
CA ASN A 151 4.24 4.26 12.02
C ASN A 151 4.81 5.63 11.63
N VAL A 152 5.18 5.77 10.36
CA VAL A 152 5.53 7.05 9.74
C VAL A 152 4.41 7.43 8.78
N PHE A 153 3.71 8.52 9.09
CA PHE A 153 2.71 9.13 8.25
C PHE A 153 3.37 10.12 7.29
N ILE A 154 3.01 10.09 6.00
CA ILE A 154 3.50 11.05 5.00
C ILE A 154 2.32 11.68 4.29
N SER A 155 2.21 13.02 4.35
CA SER A 155 1.22 13.80 3.62
C SER A 155 1.89 14.71 2.59
N TYR A 156 1.29 14.78 1.39
CA TYR A 156 1.84 15.52 0.26
C TYR A 156 0.74 15.92 -0.73
N SER A 157 0.99 16.90 -1.60
CA SER A 157 0.14 17.17 -2.77
C SER A 157 0.48 16.24 -3.93
N HIS A 158 -0.51 15.74 -4.67
CA HIS A 158 -0.28 14.88 -5.85
C HIS A 158 0.66 15.50 -6.90
N THR A 159 0.71 16.83 -6.99
CA THR A 159 1.65 17.55 -7.85
C THR A 159 3.11 17.43 -7.39
N ASP A 160 3.34 16.91 -6.18
CA ASP A 160 4.64 16.78 -5.55
C ASP A 160 5.10 15.33 -5.44
N ILE A 161 4.52 14.42 -6.22
CA ILE A 161 4.79 12.97 -6.20
C ILE A 161 6.29 12.65 -6.37
N GLU A 162 7.01 13.41 -7.18
CA GLU A 162 8.45 13.21 -7.41
C GLU A 162 9.29 13.30 -6.14
N TYR A 163 8.91 14.24 -5.22
CA TYR A 163 9.59 14.40 -3.93
C TYR A 163 9.26 13.27 -2.97
N LEU A 164 8.03 12.77 -3.01
CA LEU A 164 7.65 11.58 -2.27
C LEU A 164 8.43 10.37 -2.72
N ASP A 165 8.45 10.09 -4.03
CA ASP A 165 9.16 8.93 -4.59
C ASP A 165 10.63 8.94 -4.19
N ARG A 166 11.28 10.14 -4.21
CA ARG A 166 12.66 10.23 -3.79
C ARG A 166 12.85 10.00 -2.29
N LEU A 167 11.98 10.55 -1.45
CA LEU A 167 11.99 10.31 -0.02
C LEU A 167 11.82 8.82 0.30
N LEU A 168 10.90 8.12 -0.37
CA LEU A 168 10.68 6.69 -0.19
C LEU A 168 11.93 5.85 -0.49
N VAL A 169 12.77 6.27 -1.46
CA VAL A 169 14.06 5.61 -1.72
C VAL A 169 14.98 5.71 -0.51
N HIS A 170 15.06 6.87 0.16
CA HIS A 170 15.86 7.06 1.37
C HIS A 170 15.33 6.29 2.59
N LEU A 171 14.00 6.11 2.68
CA LEU A 171 13.38 5.37 3.77
C LEU A 171 13.41 3.84 3.57
N LYS A 172 13.66 3.37 2.35
CA LYS A 172 13.66 1.94 2.01
C LYS A 172 14.59 1.07 2.86
N PRO A 173 15.81 1.50 3.23
CA PRO A 173 16.67 0.73 4.13
C PRO A 173 16.03 0.52 5.50
N LEU A 174 15.40 1.55 6.09
CA LEU A 174 14.75 1.47 7.39
C LEU A 174 13.53 0.55 7.36
N GLU A 175 12.74 0.62 6.28
CA GLU A 175 11.61 -0.28 6.05
C GLU A 175 12.07 -1.75 5.91
N LYS A 176 13.14 -2.01 5.12
CA LYS A 176 13.72 -3.35 4.96
C LYS A 176 14.28 -3.91 6.27
N ALA A 177 14.84 -3.05 7.11
CA ALA A 177 15.29 -3.42 8.45
C ALA A 177 14.13 -3.68 9.42
N GLY A 178 12.89 -3.40 9.02
CA GLY A 178 11.71 -3.56 9.85
C GLY A 178 11.58 -2.53 10.97
N LEU A 179 12.27 -1.39 10.86
CA LEU A 179 12.31 -0.35 11.86
C LEU A 179 11.09 0.58 11.80
N LEU A 180 10.41 0.64 10.67
CA LEU A 180 9.22 1.47 10.47
C LEU A 180 8.20 0.81 9.55
N ASP A 181 6.95 1.28 9.66
CA ASP A 181 5.87 1.02 8.72
C ASP A 181 5.41 2.37 8.13
N LEU A 182 5.30 2.44 6.79
CA LEU A 182 4.95 3.67 6.09
C LEU A 182 3.46 3.72 5.82
N TRP A 183 2.83 4.83 6.17
CA TRP A 183 1.51 5.20 5.72
C TRP A 183 1.58 6.48 4.88
N VAL A 184 1.29 6.37 3.59
CA VAL A 184 1.33 7.49 2.65
C VAL A 184 -0.09 7.87 2.28
N ASP A 185 -0.44 9.14 2.42
CA ASP A 185 -1.71 9.67 1.97
C ASP A 185 -1.72 9.80 0.43
N THR A 186 -2.25 8.78 -0.24
CA THR A 186 -2.36 8.76 -1.70
C THR A 186 -3.68 9.32 -2.23
N ARG A 187 -4.59 9.81 -1.37
CA ARG A 187 -5.98 10.14 -1.74
C ARG A 187 -6.42 11.49 -1.20
N LEU A 188 -5.96 12.59 -1.79
CA LEU A 188 -6.58 13.90 -1.60
C LEU A 188 -7.93 13.98 -2.36
N ARG A 189 -8.93 13.17 -1.98
CA ARG A 189 -10.34 13.38 -2.39
C ARG A 189 -11.17 13.48 -1.12
N ALA A 190 -11.82 14.63 -0.97
CA ALA A 190 -12.68 14.95 0.18
C ALA A 190 -13.78 13.91 0.41
N GLY A 191 -14.00 13.55 1.67
CA GLY A 191 -15.12 12.73 2.14
C GLY A 191 -14.93 12.21 3.56
N ASP A 192 -16.02 12.11 4.33
CA ASP A 192 -16.03 11.74 5.76
C ASP A 192 -15.28 10.42 6.12
N LYS A 193 -15.22 9.46 5.20
CA LYS A 193 -14.50 8.21 5.44
C LYS A 193 -12.99 8.40 5.45
N TRP A 194 -12.48 9.27 4.57
CA TRP A 194 -11.08 9.56 4.41
C TRP A 194 -10.52 10.34 5.63
N ARG A 195 -11.24 11.34 6.12
CA ARG A 195 -10.87 12.09 7.33
C ARG A 195 -10.63 11.16 8.52
N ARG A 196 -11.54 10.21 8.76
CA ARG A 196 -11.41 9.22 9.84
C ARG A 196 -10.20 8.29 9.66
N GLU A 197 -9.82 7.99 8.43
CA GLU A 197 -8.63 7.16 8.15
C GLU A 197 -7.34 7.92 8.42
N ILE A 198 -7.24 9.19 8.03
CA ILE A 198 -6.10 10.06 8.38
C ILE A 198 -5.99 10.25 9.89
N GLU A 199 -7.10 10.55 10.54
CA GLU A 199 -7.12 10.69 11.99
C GLU A 199 -6.57 9.45 12.69
N LYS A 200 -7.04 8.26 12.31
CA LYS A 200 -6.52 6.99 12.82
C LYS A 200 -5.05 6.77 12.48
N ALA A 201 -4.61 7.14 11.29
CA ALA A 201 -3.22 7.00 10.85
C ALA A 201 -2.31 7.93 11.67
N LEU A 202 -2.71 9.18 11.87
CA LEU A 202 -1.98 10.15 12.70
C LEU A 202 -1.94 9.76 14.17
N GLN A 203 -3.05 9.26 14.74
CA GLN A 203 -3.10 8.77 16.12
C GLN A 203 -2.14 7.60 16.38
N ARG A 204 -1.78 6.86 15.34
CA ARG A 204 -0.83 5.74 15.40
C ARG A 204 0.58 6.11 14.97
N ALA A 205 0.75 7.30 14.39
CA ALA A 205 2.03 7.73 13.86
C ALA A 205 2.98 8.14 14.98
N THR A 206 4.19 7.61 14.96
CA THR A 206 5.32 8.11 15.76
C THR A 206 5.91 9.36 15.11
N VAL A 207 5.89 9.41 13.77
CA VAL A 207 6.39 10.53 12.98
C VAL A 207 5.39 10.88 11.88
N ALA A 208 5.15 12.18 11.67
CA ALA A 208 4.38 12.72 10.56
C ALA A 208 5.26 13.61 9.69
N VAL A 209 5.53 13.20 8.45
CA VAL A 209 6.28 14.00 7.47
C VAL A 209 5.30 14.73 6.55
N LEU A 210 5.50 16.03 6.37
CA LEU A 210 4.68 16.86 5.49
C LEU A 210 5.56 17.39 4.35
N LEU A 211 5.25 17.02 3.10
CA LEU A 211 5.92 17.60 1.92
C LEU A 211 5.22 18.92 1.57
N VAL A 212 5.83 20.03 1.99
CA VAL A 212 5.18 21.34 1.95
C VAL A 212 5.56 22.10 0.68
N SER A 213 4.53 22.42 -0.10
CA SER A 213 4.57 23.25 -1.31
C SER A 213 3.44 24.27 -1.31
N ALA A 214 3.36 25.11 -2.32
CA ALA A 214 2.20 25.96 -2.54
C ALA A 214 0.94 25.14 -2.84
N ASP A 215 1.07 24.05 -3.62
CA ASP A 215 -0.01 23.13 -3.95
C ASP A 215 -0.53 22.39 -2.70
N PHE A 216 0.40 21.98 -1.81
CA PHE A 216 0.04 21.38 -0.53
C PHE A 216 -0.77 22.35 0.35
N LEU A 217 -0.29 23.61 0.49
CA LEU A 217 -0.97 24.63 1.29
C LEU A 217 -2.32 25.09 0.68
N ALA A 218 -2.51 24.94 -0.63
CA ALA A 218 -3.74 25.28 -1.33
C ALA A 218 -4.76 24.13 -1.37
N SER A 219 -4.42 22.95 -0.85
CA SER A 219 -5.35 21.83 -0.83
C SER A 219 -6.52 22.09 0.13
N ASP A 220 -7.71 21.62 -0.23
CA ASP A 220 -8.93 21.79 0.58
C ASP A 220 -8.73 21.29 2.01
N PHE A 221 -7.96 20.20 2.16
CA PHE A 221 -7.64 19.59 3.44
C PHE A 221 -6.84 20.48 4.39
N ILE A 222 -6.02 21.38 3.86
CA ILE A 222 -5.28 22.37 4.64
C ILE A 222 -6.12 23.64 4.81
N THR A 223 -6.80 24.08 3.74
CA THR A 223 -7.57 25.32 3.74
C THR A 223 -8.87 25.24 4.53
N GLU A 224 -9.47 24.05 4.63
CA GLU A 224 -10.65 23.78 5.47
C GLU A 224 -10.28 23.54 6.96
N ASP A 225 -9.03 23.82 7.34
CA ASP A 225 -8.53 23.64 8.72
C ASP A 225 -8.71 22.21 9.28
N GLU A 226 -8.72 21.20 8.43
CA GLU A 226 -8.90 19.81 8.87
C GLU A 226 -7.58 19.18 9.37
N LEU A 227 -6.49 19.30 8.62
CA LEU A 227 -5.20 18.70 8.99
C LEU A 227 -4.54 19.38 10.19
N PRO A 228 -4.50 20.72 10.32
CA PRO A 228 -3.79 21.36 11.42
C PRO A 228 -4.23 20.93 12.83
N PRO A 229 -5.54 20.84 13.15
CA PRO A 229 -5.99 20.33 14.44
C PRO A 229 -5.57 18.86 14.68
N LEU A 230 -5.58 18.02 13.63
CA LEU A 230 -5.16 16.62 13.74
C LEU A 230 -3.67 16.51 14.04
N LEU A 231 -2.83 17.34 13.40
CA LEU A 231 -1.39 17.39 13.65
C LEU A 231 -1.07 17.85 15.08
N LYS A 232 -1.79 18.87 15.55
CA LYS A 232 -1.63 19.37 16.92
C LYS A 232 -1.99 18.30 17.95
N ASN A 233 -3.11 17.63 17.76
CA ASN A 233 -3.52 16.53 18.63
C ASN A 233 -2.50 15.39 18.62
N ALA A 234 -1.96 15.05 17.43
CA ALA A 234 -0.95 14.01 17.29
C ALA A 234 0.36 14.41 18.02
N GLU A 235 0.79 15.66 17.89
CA GLU A 235 1.98 16.18 18.59
C GLU A 235 1.79 16.13 20.13
N GLU A 236 0.62 16.52 20.63
CA GLU A 236 0.28 16.43 22.06
C GLU A 236 0.30 14.98 22.58
N GLN A 237 0.08 14.01 21.69
CA GLN A 237 0.17 12.56 21.97
C GLN A 237 1.58 11.98 21.73
N GLY A 238 2.56 12.81 21.38
CA GLY A 238 3.96 12.42 21.21
C GLY A 238 4.42 12.19 19.76
N THR A 239 3.54 12.39 18.75
CA THR A 239 3.92 12.30 17.35
C THR A 239 4.87 13.44 16.97
N ARG A 240 6.04 13.12 16.38
CA ARG A 240 6.97 14.11 15.84
C ARG A 240 6.51 14.58 14.47
N VAL A 241 6.15 15.86 14.32
CA VAL A 241 5.79 16.47 13.04
C VAL A 241 7.03 17.05 12.37
N ILE A 242 7.30 16.66 11.11
CA ILE A 242 8.50 17.00 10.33
C ILE A 242 8.07 17.63 8.99
N PRO A 243 7.96 18.96 8.88
CA PRO A 243 7.76 19.62 7.60
C PRO A 243 9.05 19.59 6.77
N LEU A 244 8.93 19.19 5.49
CA LEU A 244 9.96 19.26 4.47
C LEU A 244 9.51 20.22 3.37
N ILE A 245 10.19 21.35 3.20
CA ILE A 245 9.80 22.36 2.21
C ILE A 245 10.33 21.95 0.84
N VAL A 246 9.44 21.45 -0.02
CA VAL A 246 9.81 20.92 -1.34
C VAL A 246 9.82 22.00 -2.43
N LYS A 247 8.89 22.97 -2.37
CA LYS A 247 8.81 24.13 -3.27
C LYS A 247 8.62 25.43 -2.49
N PRO A 248 9.03 26.59 -3.03
CA PRO A 248 8.78 27.89 -2.38
C PRO A 248 7.29 28.10 -2.10
N CYS A 249 6.96 28.42 -0.87
CA CYS A 249 5.58 28.59 -0.44
C CYS A 249 5.48 29.53 0.78
N ARG A 250 4.25 29.80 1.21
CA ARG A 250 3.99 30.67 2.36
C ARG A 250 4.05 29.97 3.72
N PHE A 251 4.78 28.88 3.84
CA PHE A 251 4.88 28.09 5.09
C PHE A 251 5.12 28.96 6.33
N THR A 252 6.05 29.91 6.28
CA THR A 252 6.38 30.78 7.42
C THR A 252 5.26 31.76 7.79
N ARG A 253 4.28 31.95 6.92
CA ARG A 253 3.10 32.83 7.14
C ARG A 253 1.86 32.01 7.51
N ASP A 254 1.88 30.72 7.33
CA ASP A 254 0.81 29.82 7.75
C ASP A 254 0.81 29.73 9.28
N LYS A 255 -0.33 30.09 9.90
CA LYS A 255 -0.44 30.15 11.35
C LYS A 255 -0.41 28.78 12.02
N SER A 256 -0.89 27.77 11.31
CA SER A 256 -1.10 26.42 11.83
C SER A 256 0.14 25.54 11.65
N LEU A 257 0.85 25.68 10.53
CA LEU A 257 2.01 24.83 10.22
C LEU A 257 3.35 25.42 10.66
N ARG A 258 3.48 26.75 10.73
CA ARG A 258 4.73 27.41 11.14
C ARG A 258 5.19 27.09 12.57
N VAL A 259 4.33 26.53 13.39
CA VAL A 259 4.65 26.09 14.76
C VAL A 259 5.60 24.90 14.75
N PHE A 260 5.58 24.11 13.68
CA PHE A 260 6.45 22.96 13.52
C PHE A 260 7.78 23.38 12.88
N GLN A 261 8.88 22.83 13.39
CA GLN A 261 10.21 23.11 12.85
C GLN A 261 10.45 22.29 11.57
N SER A 262 10.66 22.95 10.44
CA SER A 262 11.03 22.32 9.18
C SER A 262 12.46 21.78 9.19
N VAL A 263 12.69 20.67 8.46
CA VAL A 263 14.04 20.07 8.33
C VAL A 263 14.99 20.99 7.58
N ASN A 264 14.53 21.57 6.47
CA ASN A 264 15.31 22.53 5.69
C ASN A 264 14.85 23.96 5.95
N ASP A 265 15.74 24.93 5.68
CA ASP A 265 15.40 26.35 5.69
C ASP A 265 14.24 26.62 4.72
N PRO A 266 13.11 27.21 5.16
CA PRO A 266 11.99 27.54 4.27
C PRO A 266 12.35 28.44 3.08
N LYS A 267 13.47 29.16 3.15
CA LYS A 267 14.01 29.95 2.02
C LYS A 267 14.81 29.09 1.03
N LYS A 268 15.17 27.87 1.40
CA LYS A 268 15.94 26.91 0.61
C LYS A 268 15.11 25.66 0.36
N ALA A 269 13.97 25.83 -0.33
CA ALA A 269 13.13 24.73 -0.76
C ALA A 269 13.93 23.74 -1.65
N LEU A 270 13.61 22.45 -1.60
CA LEU A 270 14.36 21.41 -2.32
C LEU A 270 14.57 21.74 -3.80
N ILE A 271 13.51 22.19 -4.49
CA ILE A 271 13.59 22.53 -5.93
C ILE A 271 14.65 23.57 -6.26
N LEU A 272 15.04 24.42 -5.31
CA LEU A 272 16.05 25.47 -5.51
C LEU A 272 17.48 24.97 -5.29
N LEU A 273 17.65 23.73 -4.84
CA LEU A 273 18.94 23.18 -4.45
C LEU A 273 19.48 22.24 -5.54
N PRO A 274 20.81 22.18 -5.74
CA PRO A 274 21.43 21.14 -6.54
C PRO A 274 21.07 19.74 -6.01
N THR A 275 20.98 18.75 -6.90
CA THR A 275 20.57 17.37 -6.57
C THR A 275 21.34 16.80 -5.37
N GLY A 276 22.66 16.99 -5.31
CA GLY A 276 23.46 16.49 -4.18
C GLY A 276 23.05 17.08 -2.81
N GLN A 277 22.60 18.35 -2.78
CA GLN A 277 22.10 18.96 -1.54
C GLN A 277 20.69 18.47 -1.21
N GLN A 278 19.86 18.18 -2.22
CA GLN A 278 18.55 17.57 -2.00
C GLN A 278 18.71 16.19 -1.35
N GLU A 279 19.64 15.36 -1.83
CA GLU A 279 19.93 14.03 -1.27
C GLU A 279 20.32 14.11 0.21
N LEU A 280 21.18 15.09 0.59
CA LEU A 280 21.56 15.29 1.99
C LEU A 280 20.36 15.65 2.88
N ILE A 281 19.39 16.42 2.37
CA ILE A 281 18.18 16.75 3.11
C ILE A 281 17.28 15.54 3.26
N TYR A 282 17.11 14.72 2.23
CA TYR A 282 16.35 13.48 2.35
C TYR A 282 16.99 12.51 3.35
N ASP A 283 18.31 12.38 3.35
CA ASP A 283 19.05 11.59 4.34
C ASP A 283 18.89 12.15 5.76
N GLN A 284 18.85 13.47 5.91
CA GLN A 284 18.57 14.13 7.17
C GLN A 284 17.15 13.81 7.66
N VAL A 285 16.13 13.81 6.78
CA VAL A 285 14.76 13.40 7.13
C VAL A 285 14.75 11.94 7.60
N ALA A 286 15.41 11.04 6.87
CA ALA A 286 15.50 9.63 7.25
C ALA A 286 16.16 9.45 8.62
N SER A 287 17.24 10.19 8.88
CA SER A 287 17.96 10.18 10.17
C SER A 287 17.13 10.76 11.32
N GLU A 288 16.27 11.77 11.06
CA GLU A 288 15.37 12.30 12.08
C GLU A 288 14.23 11.32 12.40
N ILE A 289 13.70 10.65 11.37
CA ILE A 289 12.73 9.58 11.55
C ILE A 289 13.35 8.49 12.42
N GLU A 290 14.50 7.94 12.04
CA GLU A 290 15.17 6.88 12.79
C GLU A 290 15.39 7.23 14.26
N ARG A 291 15.90 8.45 14.54
CA ARG A 291 16.08 8.94 15.92
C ARG A 291 14.76 9.06 16.70
N SER A 292 13.67 9.44 16.05
CA SER A 292 12.37 9.56 16.68
C SER A 292 11.78 8.18 17.01
N LEU A 293 12.04 7.19 16.14
CA LEU A 293 11.60 5.80 16.36
C LEU A 293 12.35 5.10 17.50
N GLN A 294 13.62 5.46 17.73
CA GLN A 294 14.43 4.91 18.84
C GLN A 294 14.03 5.47 20.21
N LYS A 295 13.30 6.57 20.27
CA LYS A 295 12.87 7.23 21.51
C LYS A 295 11.45 6.87 21.93
N ALA A 296 10.66 6.24 21.04
CA ALA A 296 9.28 5.83 21.25
C ALA A 296 9.20 4.38 21.73
#